data_8ea8f413e422b8b725f801f809013fbc
#
_entry.id   8ea8f413e422b8b725f801f809013fbc
#
_cell.length_a   1.000
_cell.length_b   1.000
_cell.length_c   1.000
_cell.angle_alpha   90.00
_cell.angle_beta   90.00
_cell.angle_gamma   90.00
#
_symmetry.space_group_name_H-M   'P 1'
#
loop_
_entity.id
_entity.type
_entity.pdbx_description
1 polymer ?
#
loop_
_entity_poly.entity_id
_entity_poly.type
_entity_poly.pdbx_seq_one_letter_code
_entity_poly.pdbx_strand_id
1 'polypeptide(L)'
;VEAFFACQYAGLVAVPLAIPMGVGQRDSWSAKLQGLLASCQPAAIITGDEWLPLVNAATHNNPELHVLSHAWFKALPEADVALQRPVPNDIAYLQYTSGSTRFPRGVIITHREVMANLRAISHDGIKLRPGDRCVSWLPFYHDMGLVGFLLTPVATQLSVDYLRTQDFAMRPLQWLKLISKNRGTVSVAPPFGYELCQRRVNEKDLAELDLSCW
;
A
#
# COMPACT_ATOMS: atom_id res chain seq x y z
N VAL A 1 2.94 -2.40 6.46
CA VAL A 1 2.38 -1.36 7.35
C VAL A 1 3.41 -0.95 8.39
N GLU A 2 3.86 -1.88 9.24
CA GLU A 2 4.81 -1.60 10.33
C GLU A 2 6.06 -0.86 9.85
N ALA A 3 6.75 -1.39 8.83
CA ALA A 3 7.95 -0.76 8.27
C ALA A 3 7.69 0.66 7.74
N PHE A 4 6.52 0.92 7.16
CA PHE A 4 6.15 2.26 6.70
C PHE A 4 6.08 3.25 7.87
N PHE A 5 5.36 2.89 8.93
CA PHE A 5 5.26 3.76 10.12
C PHE A 5 6.57 3.84 10.90
N ALA A 6 7.37 2.77 10.93
CA ALA A 6 8.70 2.82 11.52
C ALA A 6 9.59 3.87 10.84
N CYS A 7 9.53 3.99 9.50
CA CYS A 7 10.21 5.06 8.79
C CYS A 7 9.77 6.44 9.28
N GLN A 8 8.45 6.66 9.46
CA GLN A 8 7.93 7.95 9.93
C GLN A 8 8.46 8.32 11.31
N TYR A 9 8.50 7.36 12.25
CA TYR A 9 9.01 7.58 13.60
C TYR A 9 10.53 7.70 13.68
N ALA A 10 11.26 7.12 12.72
CA ALA A 10 12.70 7.21 12.62
C ALA A 10 13.19 8.44 11.82
N GLY A 11 12.30 9.25 11.27
CA GLY A 11 12.66 10.36 10.38
C GLY A 11 13.21 9.89 9.02
N LEU A 12 12.85 8.68 8.59
CA LEU A 12 13.26 8.10 7.31
C LEU A 12 12.16 8.26 6.26
N VAL A 13 12.56 8.41 5.01
CA VAL A 13 11.62 8.52 3.88
C VAL A 13 11.23 7.13 3.40
N ALA A 14 9.94 6.77 3.58
CA ALA A 14 9.41 5.52 3.08
C ALA A 14 9.22 5.54 1.55
N VAL A 15 9.51 4.42 0.89
CA VAL A 15 9.33 4.25 -0.57
C VAL A 15 8.57 2.95 -0.84
N PRO A 16 7.23 2.94 -0.81
CA PRO A 16 6.45 1.76 -1.12
C PRO A 16 6.59 1.36 -2.58
N LEU A 17 7.02 0.12 -2.84
CA LEU A 17 7.24 -0.41 -4.18
C LEU A 17 6.39 -1.65 -4.45
N ALA A 18 6.00 -1.80 -5.73
CA ALA A 18 5.30 -2.99 -6.20
C ALA A 18 6.22 -4.21 -6.26
N ILE A 19 5.72 -5.37 -5.88
CA ILE A 19 6.33 -6.66 -6.14
C ILE A 19 5.85 -7.22 -7.50
N PRO A 20 6.59 -8.15 -8.15
CA PRO A 20 6.13 -8.75 -9.40
C PRO A 20 4.91 -9.64 -9.17
N MET A 21 3.86 -9.47 -10.00
CA MET A 21 2.60 -10.20 -9.87
C MET A 21 2.61 -11.58 -10.56
N GLY A 22 3.68 -11.95 -11.29
CA GLY A 22 3.77 -13.21 -12.02
C GLY A 22 5.20 -13.65 -12.33
N VAL A 23 5.37 -14.95 -12.57
CA VAL A 23 6.69 -15.57 -12.80
C VAL A 23 7.42 -15.00 -14.02
N GLY A 24 6.72 -14.67 -15.11
CA GLY A 24 7.30 -14.11 -16.33
C GLY A 24 7.70 -12.62 -16.25
N GLN A 25 7.48 -11.95 -15.11
CA GLN A 25 7.78 -10.53 -14.93
C GLN A 25 9.06 -10.27 -14.11
N ARG A 26 9.78 -11.33 -13.68
CA ARG A 26 10.90 -11.20 -12.76
C ARG A 26 12.08 -10.39 -13.34
N ASP A 27 12.48 -10.65 -14.58
CA ASP A 27 13.62 -9.95 -15.19
C ASP A 27 13.29 -8.48 -15.47
N SER A 28 12.11 -8.20 -16.00
CA SER A 28 11.65 -6.82 -16.22
C SER A 28 11.47 -6.06 -14.91
N TRP A 29 11.04 -6.75 -13.85
CA TRP A 29 10.93 -6.17 -12.51
C TRP A 29 12.31 -5.86 -11.92
N SER A 30 13.30 -6.76 -12.06
CA SER A 30 14.66 -6.54 -11.57
C SER A 30 15.30 -5.32 -12.22
N ALA A 31 15.19 -5.18 -13.55
CA ALA A 31 15.69 -4.00 -14.27
C ALA A 31 14.99 -2.70 -13.81
N LYS A 32 13.66 -2.77 -13.59
CA LYS A 32 12.89 -1.64 -13.06
C LYS A 32 13.31 -1.28 -11.64
N LEU A 33 13.53 -2.27 -10.77
CA LEU A 33 14.01 -2.06 -9.41
C LEU A 33 15.37 -1.34 -9.41
N GLN A 34 16.32 -1.77 -10.22
CA GLN A 34 17.62 -1.12 -10.34
C GLN A 34 17.51 0.37 -10.73
N GLY A 35 16.62 0.69 -11.67
CA GLY A 35 16.34 2.09 -12.05
C GLY A 35 15.73 2.91 -10.89
N LEU A 36 14.83 2.32 -10.10
CA LEU A 36 14.25 2.95 -8.92
C LEU A 36 15.30 3.19 -7.84
N LEU A 37 16.15 2.19 -7.56
CA LEU A 37 17.24 2.30 -6.57
C LEU A 37 18.24 3.39 -6.95
N ALA A 38 18.59 3.48 -8.22
CA ALA A 38 19.47 4.55 -8.72
C ALA A 38 18.85 5.94 -8.54
N SER A 39 17.51 6.05 -8.62
CA SER A 39 16.77 7.29 -8.47
C SER A 39 16.63 7.75 -7.02
N CYS A 40 16.31 6.86 -6.09
CA CYS A 40 16.05 7.21 -4.69
C CYS A 40 17.19 6.90 -3.72
N GLN A 41 18.21 6.15 -4.15
CA GLN A 41 19.40 5.79 -3.35
C GLN A 41 19.04 5.39 -1.91
N PRO A 42 18.25 4.33 -1.69
CA PRO A 42 17.79 3.97 -0.36
C PRO A 42 18.94 3.36 0.46
N ALA A 43 18.90 3.58 1.77
CA ALA A 43 19.83 2.94 2.71
C ALA A 43 19.50 1.46 2.95
N ALA A 44 18.21 1.11 2.88
CA ALA A 44 17.75 -0.26 3.11
C ALA A 44 16.51 -0.61 2.29
N ILE A 45 16.33 -1.90 2.04
CA ILE A 45 15.10 -2.49 1.51
C ILE A 45 14.56 -3.48 2.56
N ILE A 46 13.28 -3.37 2.87
CA ILE A 46 12.56 -4.37 3.67
C ILE A 46 11.56 -5.08 2.77
N THR A 47 11.64 -6.40 2.70
CA THR A 47 10.80 -7.22 1.82
C THR A 47 10.22 -8.43 2.54
N GLY A 48 9.18 -9.06 1.99
CA GLY A 48 8.72 -10.37 2.46
C GLY A 48 9.79 -11.44 2.26
N ASP A 49 9.83 -12.45 3.16
CA ASP A 49 10.85 -13.50 3.12
C ASP A 49 10.83 -14.26 1.80
N GLU A 50 9.66 -14.43 1.21
CA GLU A 50 9.48 -15.08 -0.10
C GLU A 50 10.09 -14.31 -1.29
N TRP A 51 10.29 -13.00 -1.13
CA TRP A 51 10.88 -12.12 -2.17
C TRP A 51 12.37 -11.85 -1.98
N LEU A 52 12.91 -12.18 -0.81
CA LEU A 52 14.30 -11.91 -0.45
C LEU A 52 15.31 -12.42 -1.48
N PRO A 53 15.21 -13.68 -2.01
CA PRO A 53 16.13 -14.16 -3.03
C PRO A 53 16.09 -13.33 -4.32
N LEU A 54 14.91 -12.89 -4.75
CA LEU A 54 14.74 -12.07 -5.95
C LEU A 54 15.33 -10.67 -5.77
N VAL A 55 15.08 -10.05 -4.61
CA VAL A 55 15.62 -8.72 -4.30
C VAL A 55 17.14 -8.78 -4.20
N ASN A 56 17.71 -9.76 -3.50
CA ASN A 56 19.16 -9.95 -3.41
C ASN A 56 19.80 -10.13 -4.79
N ALA A 57 19.20 -10.94 -5.67
CA ALA A 57 19.69 -11.10 -7.03
C ALA A 57 19.66 -9.79 -7.83
N ALA A 58 18.65 -8.96 -7.64
CA ALA A 58 18.51 -7.67 -8.33
C ALA A 58 19.46 -6.58 -7.76
N THR A 59 19.94 -6.75 -6.53
CA THR A 59 20.75 -5.73 -5.82
C THR A 59 22.21 -6.15 -5.61
N HIS A 60 22.64 -7.28 -6.17
CA HIS A 60 23.99 -7.85 -5.95
C HIS A 60 25.15 -6.89 -6.29
N ASN A 61 24.93 -5.94 -7.18
CA ASN A 61 25.92 -4.91 -7.56
C ASN A 61 25.95 -3.68 -6.62
N ASN A 62 25.16 -3.70 -5.53
CA ASN A 62 25.10 -2.59 -4.58
C ASN A 62 25.38 -3.11 -3.15
N PRO A 63 26.65 -3.34 -2.78
CA PRO A 63 27.03 -3.94 -1.50
C PRO A 63 26.71 -3.05 -0.28
N GLU A 64 26.57 -1.76 -0.47
CA GLU A 64 26.22 -0.79 0.59
C GLU A 64 24.73 -0.85 0.96
N LEU A 65 23.88 -1.45 0.12
CA LEU A 65 22.45 -1.50 0.31
C LEU A 65 22.07 -2.67 1.23
N HIS A 66 21.49 -2.36 2.38
CA HIS A 66 20.97 -3.37 3.29
C HIS A 66 19.65 -3.94 2.78
N VAL A 67 19.63 -5.24 2.48
CA VAL A 67 18.41 -5.97 2.10
C VAL A 67 17.97 -6.84 3.27
N LEU A 68 16.81 -6.54 3.82
CA LEU A 68 16.32 -7.10 5.08
C LEU A 68 14.99 -7.82 4.85
N SER A 69 14.84 -8.98 5.49
CA SER A 69 13.55 -9.67 5.49
C SER A 69 12.59 -9.04 6.50
N HIS A 70 11.29 -9.23 6.29
CA HIS A 70 10.28 -8.79 7.25
C HIS A 70 10.41 -9.53 8.59
N ALA A 71 10.79 -10.80 8.59
CA ALA A 71 11.04 -11.57 9.80
C ALA A 71 12.23 -10.98 10.59
N TRP A 72 13.31 -10.62 9.90
CA TRP A 72 14.45 -9.96 10.54
C TRP A 72 14.06 -8.61 11.15
N PHE A 73 13.30 -7.80 10.40
CA PHE A 73 12.81 -6.51 10.88
C PHE A 73 11.98 -6.65 12.16
N LYS A 74 11.11 -7.66 12.23
CA LYS A 74 10.32 -7.94 13.43
C LYS A 74 11.11 -8.47 14.64
N ALA A 75 12.27 -9.06 14.39
CA ALA A 75 13.14 -9.60 15.43
C ALA A 75 14.12 -8.55 15.99
N LEU A 76 14.11 -7.32 15.46
CA LEU A 76 14.94 -6.25 16.01
C LEU A 76 14.58 -5.98 17.47
N PRO A 77 15.58 -5.78 18.34
CA PRO A 77 15.34 -5.39 19.72
C PRO A 77 14.68 -4.00 19.77
N GLU A 78 13.90 -3.77 20.80
CA GLU A 78 13.42 -2.43 21.10
C GLU A 78 14.62 -1.52 21.39
N ALA A 79 14.62 -0.35 20.77
CA ALA A 79 15.66 0.64 20.95
C ALA A 79 15.15 1.77 21.84
N ASP A 80 15.92 2.11 22.87
CA ASP A 80 15.66 3.28 23.71
C ASP A 80 16.21 4.53 23.02
N VAL A 81 15.49 4.96 21.96
CA VAL A 81 15.84 6.17 21.20
C VAL A 81 14.65 7.10 21.16
N ALA A 82 14.93 8.41 21.22
CA ALA A 82 13.89 9.41 21.06
C ALA A 82 13.28 9.34 19.67
N LEU A 83 11.95 9.21 19.59
CA LEU A 83 11.23 9.24 18.33
C LEU A 83 11.40 10.60 17.65
N GLN A 84 11.66 10.58 16.35
CA GLN A 84 11.72 11.79 15.55
C GLN A 84 10.30 12.36 15.42
N ARG A 85 10.20 13.68 15.66
CA ARG A 85 8.94 14.40 15.40
C ARG A 85 9.09 15.17 14.09
N PRO A 86 8.50 14.68 12.98
CA PRO A 86 8.62 15.36 11.71
C PRO A 86 7.96 16.73 11.76
N VAL A 87 8.54 17.68 11.03
CA VAL A 87 7.91 18.98 10.79
C VAL A 87 7.09 18.93 9.47
N PRO A 88 6.14 19.84 9.27
CA PRO A 88 5.23 19.78 8.12
C PRO A 88 5.90 19.70 6.73
N ASN A 89 7.07 20.26 6.58
CA ASN A 89 7.80 20.28 5.29
C ASN A 89 8.76 19.09 5.11
N ASP A 90 8.93 18.24 6.11
CA ASP A 90 9.73 17.03 5.96
C ASP A 90 9.04 16.08 4.98
N ILE A 91 9.85 15.30 4.25
CA ILE A 91 9.36 14.31 3.30
C ILE A 91 8.80 13.11 4.08
N ALA A 92 7.53 12.83 3.90
CA ALA A 92 6.87 11.68 4.49
C ALA A 92 7.18 10.39 3.70
N TYR A 93 7.05 10.43 2.38
CA TYR A 93 7.35 9.28 1.52
C TYR A 93 7.55 9.70 0.07
N LEU A 94 8.13 8.79 -0.72
CA LEU A 94 8.15 8.89 -2.18
C LEU A 94 7.11 7.95 -2.78
N GLN A 95 6.30 8.45 -3.70
CA GLN A 95 5.35 7.67 -4.46
C GLN A 95 5.81 7.56 -5.91
N TYR A 96 6.21 6.37 -6.34
CA TYR A 96 6.54 6.14 -7.74
C TYR A 96 5.27 5.91 -8.56
N THR A 97 5.07 6.74 -9.57
CA THR A 97 3.95 6.61 -10.51
C THR A 97 4.40 5.85 -11.76
N SER A 98 3.46 5.10 -12.35
CA SER A 98 3.67 4.37 -13.61
C SER A 98 3.71 5.28 -14.85
N GLY A 99 3.96 6.59 -14.69
CA GLY A 99 3.87 7.64 -15.70
C GLY A 99 4.11 7.20 -17.14
N SER A 100 3.65 8.01 -18.10
CA SER A 100 3.78 7.80 -19.55
C SER A 100 5.23 7.80 -20.07
N THR A 101 6.21 8.04 -19.20
CA THR A 101 7.64 8.06 -19.49
C THR A 101 8.28 6.70 -19.21
N ARG A 102 9.34 6.38 -19.94
CA ARG A 102 10.10 5.12 -19.87
C ARG A 102 10.59 4.75 -18.46
N PHE A 103 10.74 5.74 -17.57
CA PHE A 103 11.15 5.57 -16.17
C PHE A 103 10.08 6.13 -15.23
N PRO A 104 9.72 5.39 -14.18
CA PRO A 104 8.82 5.88 -13.14
C PRO A 104 9.39 7.16 -12.49
N ARG A 105 8.52 8.13 -12.22
CA ARG A 105 8.90 9.34 -11.49
C ARG A 105 8.51 9.17 -10.01
N GLY A 106 9.47 9.43 -9.12
CA GLY A 106 9.22 9.53 -7.70
C GLY A 106 8.62 10.90 -7.36
N VAL A 107 7.36 10.91 -6.94
CA VAL A 107 6.72 12.12 -6.43
C VAL A 107 7.08 12.26 -4.96
N ILE A 108 7.63 13.41 -4.59
CA ILE A 108 7.96 13.75 -3.20
C ILE A 108 6.67 14.20 -2.52
N ILE A 109 6.33 13.56 -1.41
CA ILE A 109 5.14 13.89 -0.61
C ILE A 109 5.60 14.30 0.80
N THR A 110 5.24 15.51 1.21
CA THR A 110 5.55 16.04 2.55
C THR A 110 4.46 15.68 3.56
N HIS A 111 4.78 15.76 4.86
CA HIS A 111 3.77 15.57 5.92
C HIS A 111 2.62 16.57 5.80
N ARG A 112 2.89 17.82 5.39
CA ARG A 112 1.87 18.85 5.14
C ARG A 112 0.87 18.38 4.06
N GLU A 113 1.38 17.87 2.95
CA GLU A 113 0.56 17.41 1.82
C GLU A 113 -0.25 16.17 2.18
N VAL A 114 0.35 15.22 2.91
CA VAL A 114 -0.37 14.08 3.46
C VAL A 114 -1.56 14.56 4.28
N MET A 115 -1.32 15.39 5.30
CA MET A 115 -2.38 15.84 6.21
C MET A 115 -3.46 16.64 5.49
N ALA A 116 -3.10 17.49 4.53
CA ALA A 116 -4.07 18.23 3.71
C ALA A 116 -4.94 17.29 2.88
N ASN A 117 -4.33 16.27 2.26
CA ASN A 117 -5.05 15.29 1.44
C ASN A 117 -5.96 14.40 2.31
N LEU A 118 -5.48 13.91 3.46
CA LEU A 118 -6.29 13.11 4.39
C LEU A 118 -7.53 13.89 4.85
N ARG A 119 -7.37 15.17 5.15
CA ARG A 119 -8.50 16.04 5.51
C ARG A 119 -9.49 16.21 4.35
N ALA A 120 -8.99 16.51 3.16
CA ALA A 120 -9.82 16.64 1.97
C ALA A 120 -10.61 15.36 1.68
N ILE A 121 -9.98 14.20 1.75
CA ILE A 121 -10.64 12.90 1.55
C ILE A 121 -11.70 12.66 2.61
N SER A 122 -11.35 12.80 3.90
CA SER A 122 -12.22 12.41 5.00
C SER A 122 -13.39 13.36 5.22
N HIS A 123 -13.19 14.68 5.11
CA HIS A 123 -14.18 15.69 5.42
C HIS A 123 -14.92 16.22 4.18
N ASP A 124 -14.18 16.54 3.12
CA ASP A 124 -14.76 17.23 1.96
C ASP A 124 -15.25 16.24 0.89
N GLY A 125 -14.47 15.16 0.67
CA GLY A 125 -14.77 14.14 -0.33
C GLY A 125 -15.79 13.10 0.16
N ILE A 126 -15.32 12.09 0.91
CA ILE A 126 -16.12 10.93 1.32
C ILE A 126 -17.06 11.30 2.49
N LYS A 127 -16.70 12.30 3.29
CA LYS A 127 -17.48 12.73 4.49
C LYS A 127 -17.63 11.60 5.49
N LEU A 128 -16.51 11.01 5.88
CA LEU A 128 -16.43 9.90 6.82
C LEU A 128 -17.12 10.23 8.14
N ARG A 129 -17.79 9.23 8.72
CA ARG A 129 -18.55 9.34 9.96
C ARG A 129 -18.03 8.38 11.01
N PRO A 130 -18.17 8.69 12.30
CA PRO A 130 -17.94 7.71 13.37
C PRO A 130 -18.78 6.46 13.12
N GLY A 131 -18.15 5.29 13.19
CA GLY A 131 -18.80 4.01 12.92
C GLY A 131 -18.68 3.51 11.47
N ASP A 132 -18.19 4.33 10.54
CA ASP A 132 -17.83 3.84 9.21
C ASP A 132 -16.77 2.74 9.31
N ARG A 133 -16.86 1.78 8.39
CA ARG A 133 -15.96 0.65 8.29
C ARG A 133 -15.45 0.51 6.86
N CYS A 134 -14.15 0.54 6.72
CA CYS A 134 -13.49 0.43 5.43
C CYS A 134 -13.25 -1.03 5.04
N VAL A 135 -13.36 -1.35 3.75
CA VAL A 135 -12.97 -2.63 3.18
C VAL A 135 -12.11 -2.38 1.95
N SER A 136 -10.95 -2.99 1.85
CA SER A 136 -10.04 -2.73 0.72
C SER A 136 -9.24 -3.96 0.32
N TRP A 137 -9.03 -4.11 -0.98
CA TRP A 137 -8.08 -5.04 -1.60
C TRP A 137 -6.94 -4.30 -2.33
N LEU A 138 -6.94 -2.96 -2.25
CA LEU A 138 -5.99 -2.11 -2.96
C LEU A 138 -4.58 -2.23 -2.36
N PRO A 139 -3.55 -2.31 -3.20
CA PRO A 139 -2.17 -2.44 -2.74
C PRO A 139 -1.64 -1.12 -2.17
N PHE A 140 -0.81 -1.20 -1.13
CA PHE A 140 -0.22 -0.03 -0.47
C PHE A 140 0.93 0.65 -1.22
N TYR A 141 1.39 0.09 -2.32
CA TYR A 141 2.31 0.79 -3.22
C TYR A 141 1.58 1.73 -4.20
N HIS A 142 0.26 1.75 -4.19
CA HIS A 142 -0.58 2.64 -4.98
C HIS A 142 -1.25 3.67 -4.07
N ASP A 143 -1.38 4.91 -4.53
CA ASP A 143 -1.95 6.04 -3.79
C ASP A 143 -3.34 5.74 -3.22
N MET A 144 -4.25 5.18 -4.02
CA MET A 144 -5.60 4.83 -3.60
C MET A 144 -5.60 3.84 -2.42
N GLY A 145 -4.68 2.86 -2.42
CA GLY A 145 -4.52 1.92 -1.29
C GLY A 145 -3.81 2.55 -0.10
N LEU A 146 -2.69 3.23 -0.35
CA LEU A 146 -1.89 3.82 0.71
C LEU A 146 -2.63 4.98 1.39
N VAL A 147 -3.03 5.98 0.62
CA VAL A 147 -3.65 7.19 1.19
C VAL A 147 -5.09 6.92 1.57
N GLY A 148 -5.89 6.31 0.67
CA GLY A 148 -7.32 6.09 0.88
C GLY A 148 -7.64 5.05 1.95
N PHE A 149 -6.89 3.95 2.01
CA PHE A 149 -7.24 2.79 2.85
C PHE A 149 -6.21 2.41 3.91
N LEU A 150 -5.07 3.08 4.00
CA LEU A 150 -4.17 2.95 5.14
C LEU A 150 -4.10 4.24 5.93
N LEU A 151 -3.65 5.34 5.32
CA LEU A 151 -3.41 6.59 6.05
C LEU A 151 -4.71 7.29 6.49
N THR A 152 -5.73 7.32 5.63
CA THR A 152 -7.03 7.93 5.98
C THR A 152 -7.70 7.21 7.16
N PRO A 153 -7.89 5.87 7.15
CA PRO A 153 -8.46 5.18 8.30
C PRO A 153 -7.66 5.34 9.59
N VAL A 154 -6.32 5.32 9.51
CA VAL A 154 -5.48 5.58 10.70
C VAL A 154 -5.72 6.98 11.25
N ALA A 155 -5.76 8.01 10.40
CA ALA A 155 -5.98 9.39 10.81
C ALA A 155 -7.40 9.65 11.36
N THR A 156 -8.39 8.89 10.89
CA THR A 156 -9.80 8.99 11.32
C THR A 156 -10.20 7.93 12.33
N GLN A 157 -9.28 7.05 12.73
CA GLN A 157 -9.50 5.95 13.68
C GLN A 157 -10.61 4.98 13.25
N LEU A 158 -10.74 4.74 11.94
CA LEU A 158 -11.70 3.79 11.40
C LEU A 158 -11.09 2.39 11.27
N SER A 159 -11.94 1.38 11.46
CA SER A 159 -11.57 -0.02 11.20
C SER A 159 -11.47 -0.28 9.71
N VAL A 160 -10.50 -1.11 9.33
CA VAL A 160 -10.33 -1.56 7.93
C VAL A 160 -10.19 -3.07 7.88
N ASP A 161 -10.94 -3.70 6.99
CA ASP A 161 -10.79 -5.10 6.62
C ASP A 161 -10.02 -5.17 5.30
N TYR A 162 -8.89 -5.86 5.30
CA TYR A 162 -8.06 -6.01 4.10
C TYR A 162 -8.22 -7.38 3.47
N LEU A 163 -8.38 -7.37 2.15
CA LEU A 163 -8.25 -8.54 1.28
C LEU A 163 -6.96 -8.39 0.47
N ARG A 164 -6.16 -9.45 0.33
CA ARG A 164 -4.98 -9.38 -0.50
C ARG A 164 -5.37 -9.13 -1.97
N THR A 165 -4.63 -8.27 -2.66
CA THR A 165 -4.87 -7.95 -4.09
C THR A 165 -4.93 -9.21 -4.97
N GLN A 166 -4.08 -10.20 -4.67
CA GLN A 166 -4.06 -11.48 -5.38
C GLN A 166 -5.34 -12.30 -5.15
N ASP A 167 -5.85 -12.33 -3.92
CA ASP A 167 -7.09 -13.03 -3.58
C ASP A 167 -8.29 -12.39 -4.27
N PHE A 168 -8.33 -11.06 -4.33
CA PHE A 168 -9.32 -10.33 -5.13
C PHE A 168 -9.22 -10.69 -6.62
N ALA A 169 -8.02 -10.66 -7.20
CA ALA A 169 -7.81 -10.95 -8.61
C ALA A 169 -8.25 -12.37 -8.99
N MET A 170 -8.01 -13.34 -8.10
CA MET A 170 -8.44 -14.73 -8.30
C MET A 170 -9.95 -14.93 -8.08
N ARG A 171 -10.50 -14.29 -7.05
CA ARG A 171 -11.89 -14.49 -6.58
C ARG A 171 -12.52 -13.17 -6.16
N PRO A 172 -12.97 -12.32 -7.10
CA PRO A 172 -13.48 -10.97 -6.80
C PRO A 172 -14.71 -10.99 -5.88
N LEU A 173 -15.49 -12.08 -5.87
CA LEU A 173 -16.60 -12.29 -4.93
C LEU A 173 -16.17 -12.16 -3.45
N GLN A 174 -14.91 -12.46 -3.12
CA GLN A 174 -14.43 -12.34 -1.73
C GLN A 174 -14.48 -10.89 -1.22
N TRP A 175 -14.29 -9.92 -2.10
CA TRP A 175 -14.43 -8.51 -1.75
C TRP A 175 -15.86 -8.18 -1.35
N LEU A 176 -16.84 -8.59 -2.15
CA LEU A 176 -18.27 -8.35 -1.86
C LEU A 176 -18.72 -9.10 -0.60
N LYS A 177 -18.24 -10.35 -0.43
CA LYS A 177 -18.50 -11.13 0.81
C LYS A 177 -17.91 -10.45 2.04
N LEU A 178 -16.74 -9.86 1.94
CA LEU A 178 -16.09 -9.16 3.06
C LEU A 178 -16.88 -7.90 3.42
N ILE A 179 -17.35 -7.13 2.42
CA ILE A 179 -18.23 -5.97 2.63
C ILE A 179 -19.51 -6.38 3.33
N SER A 180 -20.21 -7.38 2.80
CA SER A 180 -21.48 -7.89 3.35
C SER A 180 -21.30 -8.38 4.79
N LYS A 181 -20.34 -9.30 5.01
CA LYS A 181 -20.09 -9.91 6.32
C LYS A 181 -19.77 -8.91 7.41
N ASN A 182 -18.92 -7.93 7.10
CA ASN A 182 -18.41 -6.98 8.09
C ASN A 182 -19.18 -5.65 8.07
N ARG A 183 -20.25 -5.56 7.25
CA ARG A 183 -21.06 -4.36 7.08
C ARG A 183 -20.22 -3.14 6.71
N GLY A 184 -19.33 -3.32 5.73
CA GLY A 184 -18.44 -2.27 5.24
C GLY A 184 -19.25 -1.12 4.62
N THR A 185 -18.96 0.11 5.04
CA THR A 185 -19.68 1.32 4.56
C THR A 185 -18.86 2.08 3.52
N VAL A 186 -17.53 1.87 3.53
CA VAL A 186 -16.61 2.56 2.62
C VAL A 186 -15.70 1.55 1.93
N SER A 187 -15.85 1.47 0.62
CA SER A 187 -14.95 0.67 -0.22
C SER A 187 -14.94 1.26 -1.63
N VAL A 188 -13.77 1.42 -2.23
CA VAL A 188 -13.64 1.91 -3.60
C VAL A 188 -12.65 1.04 -4.38
N ALA A 189 -12.77 1.05 -5.69
CA ALA A 189 -11.88 0.35 -6.59
C ALA A 189 -11.72 1.14 -7.91
N PRO A 190 -10.63 0.94 -8.65
CA PRO A 190 -10.56 1.39 -10.03
C PRO A 190 -11.65 0.68 -10.88
N PRO A 191 -12.07 1.25 -12.01
CA PRO A 191 -13.16 0.70 -12.84
C PRO A 191 -13.01 -0.79 -13.15
N PHE A 192 -11.80 -1.25 -13.44
CA PHE A 192 -11.55 -2.67 -13.75
C PHE A 192 -11.93 -3.62 -12.59
N GLY A 193 -11.90 -3.14 -11.35
CA GLY A 193 -12.28 -3.95 -10.18
C GLY A 193 -13.76 -4.28 -10.20
N TYR A 194 -14.61 -3.32 -10.53
CA TYR A 194 -16.05 -3.53 -10.70
C TYR A 194 -16.36 -4.39 -11.93
N GLU A 195 -15.67 -4.14 -13.05
CA GLU A 195 -15.79 -4.98 -14.25
C GLU A 195 -15.43 -6.44 -13.99
N LEU A 196 -14.40 -6.69 -13.18
CA LEU A 196 -13.99 -8.04 -12.82
C LEU A 196 -15.07 -8.73 -11.99
N CYS A 197 -15.70 -8.01 -11.05
CA CYS A 197 -16.85 -8.52 -10.30
C CYS A 197 -18.02 -8.85 -11.25
N GLN A 198 -18.38 -7.92 -12.15
CA GLN A 198 -19.45 -8.14 -13.12
C GLN A 198 -19.23 -9.38 -13.98
N ARG A 199 -18.00 -9.65 -14.39
CA ARG A 199 -17.66 -10.80 -15.28
C ARG A 199 -17.60 -12.13 -14.54
N ARG A 200 -17.34 -12.17 -13.24
CA ARG A 200 -17.01 -13.40 -12.50
C ARG A 200 -17.92 -13.72 -11.34
N VAL A 201 -18.80 -12.81 -10.94
CA VAL A 201 -19.77 -13.02 -9.86
C VAL A 201 -21.13 -13.28 -10.50
N ASN A 202 -21.78 -14.36 -10.11
CA ASN A 202 -23.09 -14.70 -10.62
C ASN A 202 -24.22 -14.18 -9.73
N GLU A 203 -25.45 -14.15 -10.26
CA GLU A 203 -26.61 -13.62 -9.55
C GLU A 203 -26.95 -14.40 -8.26
N LYS A 204 -26.68 -15.71 -8.23
CA LYS A 204 -26.92 -16.53 -7.04
C LYS A 204 -26.01 -16.11 -5.90
N ASP A 205 -24.73 -15.89 -6.20
CA ASP A 205 -23.77 -15.39 -5.20
C ASP A 205 -24.16 -14.02 -4.67
N LEU A 206 -24.70 -13.13 -5.53
CA LEU A 206 -25.15 -11.79 -5.12
C LEU A 206 -26.40 -11.83 -4.24
N ALA A 207 -27.33 -12.76 -4.49
CA ALA A 207 -28.56 -12.90 -3.72
C ALA A 207 -28.33 -13.23 -2.23
N GLU A 208 -27.17 -13.79 -1.89
CA GLU A 208 -26.77 -14.12 -0.52
C GLU A 208 -26.09 -12.97 0.23
N LEU A 209 -25.84 -11.82 -0.44
CA LEU A 209 -25.09 -10.71 0.12
C LEU A 209 -26.02 -9.54 0.54
N ASP A 210 -25.75 -8.99 1.70
CA ASP A 210 -26.30 -7.69 2.10
C ASP A 210 -25.24 -6.59 1.90
N LEU A 211 -25.39 -5.82 0.84
CA LEU A 211 -24.53 -4.68 0.50
C LEU A 211 -25.18 -3.34 0.80
N SER A 212 -26.28 -3.31 1.55
CA SER A 212 -27.09 -2.10 1.82
C SER A 212 -26.34 -1.05 2.65
N CYS A 213 -25.25 -1.43 3.30
CA CYS A 213 -24.42 -0.50 4.07
C CYS A 213 -23.38 0.24 3.23
N TRP A 214 -23.09 -0.24 2.02
CA TRP A 214 -22.05 0.28 1.13
C TRP A 214 -22.51 1.37 0.20
#